data_778d09c5303c4a827c8662ecc734672e
#
_entry.id   778d09c5303c4a827c8662ecc734672e
#
_cell.length_a   1.000
_cell.length_b   1.000
_cell.length_c   1.000
_cell.angle_alpha   90.00
_cell.angle_beta   90.00
_cell.angle_gamma   90.00
#
_symmetry.space_group_name_H-M   'P 1'
#
loop_
_entity.id
_entity.type
_entity.pdbx_description
1 polymer ?
#
loop_
_entity_poly.entity_id
_entity_poly.type
_entity_poly.pdbx_seq_one_letter_code
_entity_poly.pdbx_strand_id
1 'polypeptide(L)'
;MTKDNEKFTVYFTEEFSSSLDRIQAFFLEQGEEVLLWWFSMEDVIIKDIDELLSSFPYSGKKVGVGPFEGLRCITYGRSRHRMLNYIIFYEVDDVLKEINVINILPARSKRSRIR
;
A
#
# COMPACT_ATOMS: atom_id res chain seq x y z
N MET A 1 5.94 12.57 26.32
CA MET A 1 5.59 12.28 26.19
C MET A 1 4.83 12.39 25.55
N THR A 2 4.55 12.51 25.38
CA THR A 2 3.62 12.59 24.89
C THR A 2 3.61 12.90 23.62
N LYS A 3 4.12 13.50 23.04
CA LYS A 3 4.14 13.70 21.85
C LYS A 3 4.32 12.53 21.15
N ASP A 4 4.80 11.63 21.60
CA ASP A 4 4.93 10.48 20.96
C ASP A 4 3.69 9.89 20.64
N ASN A 5 2.65 10.19 21.25
CA ASN A 5 1.40 9.61 20.97
C ASN A 5 0.67 10.25 19.87
N GLU A 6 1.24 11.23 19.22
CA GLU A 6 0.58 11.88 18.19
C GLU A 6 0.51 10.97 16.99
N LYS A 7 -0.63 10.71 16.45
CA LYS A 7 -0.78 9.88 15.30
C LYS A 7 -1.09 10.69 14.09
N PHE A 8 -0.65 10.21 12.94
CA PHE A 8 -0.95 10.87 11.68
C PHE A 8 -2.27 10.33 11.17
N THR A 9 -2.97 11.12 10.40
CA THR A 9 -4.22 10.67 9.76
C THR A 9 -3.87 10.17 8.38
N VAL A 10 -4.38 9.00 8.03
CA VAL A 10 -4.04 8.36 6.76
C VAL A 10 -5.21 8.50 5.82
N TYR A 11 -4.93 9.02 4.63
CA TYR A 11 -5.92 9.17 3.59
C TYR A 11 -5.52 8.32 2.38
N PHE A 12 -6.50 7.73 1.73
CA PHE A 12 -6.25 6.92 0.55
C PHE A 12 -6.75 7.70 -0.66
N THR A 13 -5.87 7.95 -1.61
CA THR A 13 -6.20 8.82 -2.73
C THR A 13 -7.01 8.09 -3.79
N GLU A 14 -7.54 8.85 -4.74
CA GLU A 14 -8.26 8.25 -5.83
C GLU A 14 -7.36 7.37 -6.67
N GLU A 15 -6.10 7.74 -6.81
CA GLU A 15 -5.17 6.93 -7.57
C GLU A 15 -4.99 5.58 -6.90
N PHE A 16 -4.92 5.56 -5.57
CA PHE A 16 -4.83 4.30 -4.83
C PHE A 16 -6.08 3.46 -5.08
N SER A 17 -7.25 4.08 -5.02
CA SER A 17 -8.50 3.37 -5.26
C SER A 17 -8.56 2.80 -6.67
N SER A 18 -8.09 3.56 -7.64
CA SER A 18 -8.08 3.06 -9.01
C SER A 18 -7.16 1.86 -9.15
N SER A 19 -6.04 1.87 -8.45
CA SER A 19 -5.15 0.72 -8.49
C SER A 19 -5.76 -0.49 -7.84
N LEU A 20 -6.50 -0.30 -6.75
CA LEU A 20 -7.19 -1.41 -6.13
C LEU A 20 -8.23 -1.99 -7.10
N ASP A 21 -8.91 -1.12 -7.85
CA ASP A 21 -9.89 -1.59 -8.81
C ASP A 21 -9.24 -2.44 -9.89
N ARG A 22 -8.04 -2.08 -10.31
CA ARG A 22 -7.33 -2.87 -11.30
C ARG A 22 -6.93 -4.23 -10.75
N ILE A 23 -6.51 -4.27 -9.49
CA ILE A 23 -6.18 -5.54 -8.86
C ILE A 23 -7.43 -6.39 -8.74
N GLN A 24 -8.55 -5.77 -8.38
CA GLN A 24 -9.81 -6.46 -8.27
C GLN A 24 -10.21 -7.06 -9.63
N ALA A 25 -10.05 -6.31 -10.71
CA ALA A 25 -10.41 -6.81 -12.02
C ALA A 25 -9.58 -8.04 -12.39
N PHE A 26 -8.33 -8.06 -11.98
CA PHE A 26 -7.49 -9.22 -12.22
C PHE A 26 -8.06 -10.44 -11.49
N PHE A 27 -8.47 -10.27 -10.24
CA PHE A 27 -9.00 -11.41 -9.49
C PHE A 27 -10.38 -11.82 -9.98
N LEU A 28 -11.15 -10.87 -10.51
CA LEU A 28 -12.44 -11.21 -11.05
C LEU A 28 -12.29 -12.22 -12.18
N GLU A 29 -11.24 -12.09 -12.97
CA GLU A 29 -11.03 -13.00 -14.06
C GLU A 29 -10.65 -14.39 -13.60
N GLN A 30 -10.25 -14.54 -12.33
CA GLN A 30 -9.85 -15.82 -11.80
C GLN A 30 -11.03 -16.63 -11.28
N GLY A 31 -12.20 -16.01 -11.14
CA GLY A 31 -13.37 -16.71 -10.68
C GLY A 31 -13.98 -16.08 -9.46
N GLU A 32 -15.23 -16.42 -9.21
CA GLU A 32 -15.99 -15.80 -8.16
C GLU A 32 -15.43 -16.06 -6.77
N GLU A 33 -14.94 -17.25 -6.52
CA GLU A 33 -14.42 -17.54 -5.22
C GLU A 33 -13.17 -16.71 -4.92
N VAL A 34 -12.34 -16.51 -5.94
CA VAL A 34 -11.14 -15.73 -5.76
C VAL A 34 -11.51 -14.26 -5.53
N LEU A 35 -12.54 -13.79 -6.22
CA LEU A 35 -12.97 -12.42 -6.04
C LEU A 35 -13.49 -12.18 -4.63
N LEU A 36 -14.26 -13.13 -4.08
CA LEU A 36 -14.77 -12.96 -2.74
C LEU A 36 -13.65 -12.95 -1.71
N TRP A 37 -12.64 -13.79 -1.95
CA TRP A 37 -11.48 -13.79 -1.09
C TRP A 37 -10.77 -12.43 -1.16
N TRP A 38 -10.67 -11.87 -2.37
CA TRP A 38 -10.02 -10.58 -2.55
C TRP A 38 -10.73 -9.49 -1.75
N PHE A 39 -12.06 -9.49 -1.75
CA PHE A 39 -12.78 -8.47 -1.01
C PHE A 39 -12.43 -8.52 0.47
N SER A 40 -12.27 -9.70 1.03
CA SER A 40 -11.91 -9.76 2.44
C SER A 40 -10.47 -9.31 2.64
N MET A 41 -9.59 -9.60 1.70
CA MET A 41 -8.22 -9.16 1.81
C MET A 41 -8.07 -7.66 1.66
N GLU A 42 -8.90 -7.07 0.81
CA GLU A 42 -8.82 -5.65 0.57
C GLU A 42 -9.05 -4.86 1.86
N ASP A 43 -10.04 -5.26 2.64
CA ASP A 43 -10.30 -4.58 3.90
C ASP A 43 -9.14 -4.74 4.87
N VAL A 44 -8.55 -5.91 4.90
CA VAL A 44 -7.42 -6.15 5.78
C VAL A 44 -6.23 -5.31 5.37
N ILE A 45 -5.98 -5.20 4.07
CA ILE A 45 -4.86 -4.43 3.57
C ILE A 45 -5.01 -2.96 3.97
N ILE A 46 -6.20 -2.41 3.75
CA ILE A 46 -6.43 -1.01 4.07
C ILE A 46 -6.27 -0.77 5.57
N LYS A 47 -6.82 -1.66 6.38
CA LYS A 47 -6.72 -1.50 7.80
C LYS A 47 -5.27 -1.58 8.26
N ASP A 48 -4.50 -2.53 7.72
CA ASP A 48 -3.12 -2.69 8.11
C ASP A 48 -2.29 -1.48 7.72
N ILE A 49 -2.52 -0.92 6.53
CA ILE A 49 -1.79 0.25 6.09
C ILE A 49 -2.11 1.42 7.02
N ASP A 50 -3.39 1.60 7.32
CA ASP A 50 -3.80 2.68 8.19
C ASP A 50 -3.14 2.57 9.56
N GLU A 51 -3.15 1.40 10.14
CA GLU A 51 -2.59 1.22 11.47
C GLU A 51 -1.09 1.41 11.47
N LEU A 52 -0.42 0.90 10.46
CA LEU A 52 1.02 1.02 10.42
C LEU A 52 1.44 2.47 10.22
N LEU A 53 0.89 3.13 9.23
CA LEU A 53 1.38 4.45 8.87
C LEU A 53 0.93 5.53 9.83
N SER A 54 -0.22 5.35 10.48
CA SER A 54 -0.64 6.35 11.45
C SER A 54 0.31 6.38 12.63
N SER A 55 0.89 5.24 12.98
CA SER A 55 1.80 5.16 14.11
C SER A 55 3.26 5.32 13.71
N PHE A 56 3.61 4.88 12.50
CA PHE A 56 5.00 4.90 12.06
C PHE A 56 5.09 5.50 10.66
N PRO A 57 4.84 6.80 10.55
CA PRO A 57 4.75 7.43 9.21
C PRO A 57 6.05 7.37 8.41
N TYR A 58 7.18 7.22 9.06
CA TYR A 58 8.44 7.21 8.34
C TYR A 58 9.04 5.81 8.23
N SER A 59 8.20 4.77 8.39
CA SER A 59 8.71 3.41 8.33
C SER A 59 9.14 3.01 6.92
N GLY A 60 8.59 3.63 5.88
CA GLY A 60 9.00 3.30 4.53
C GLY A 60 10.26 4.01 4.12
N LYS A 61 10.90 3.50 3.05
CA LYS A 61 12.08 4.17 2.61
C LYS A 61 11.77 5.06 1.45
N LYS A 62 12.57 6.05 1.19
CA LYS A 62 12.34 6.97 0.12
C LYS A 62 12.64 6.35 -1.21
N VAL A 63 11.80 6.62 -2.18
CA VAL A 63 11.98 6.15 -3.53
C VAL A 63 12.91 7.12 -4.23
N GLY A 64 14.01 6.63 -4.76
CA GLY A 64 15.04 7.50 -5.32
C GLY A 64 14.98 7.70 -6.80
N VAL A 65 14.15 6.96 -7.50
CA VAL A 65 14.16 7.06 -8.95
C VAL A 65 12.82 6.58 -9.49
N GLY A 66 12.46 7.03 -10.66
CA GLY A 66 11.27 6.54 -11.36
C GLY A 66 10.06 7.40 -11.10
N PRO A 67 8.90 6.93 -11.52
CA PRO A 67 7.68 7.73 -11.46
C PRO A 67 7.23 8.06 -10.04
N PHE A 68 7.69 7.31 -9.05
CA PHE A 68 7.30 7.59 -7.68
C PHE A 68 8.43 8.20 -6.88
N GLU A 69 9.40 8.78 -7.57
CA GLU A 69 10.53 9.39 -6.90
C GLU A 69 10.05 10.44 -5.90
N GLY A 70 10.64 10.44 -4.74
CA GLY A 70 10.27 11.41 -3.71
C GLY A 70 9.24 10.91 -2.73
N LEU A 71 8.49 9.89 -3.10
CA LEU A 71 7.56 9.30 -2.18
C LEU A 71 8.27 8.28 -1.30
N ARG A 72 7.56 7.75 -0.34
CA ARG A 72 8.09 6.66 0.47
C ARG A 72 7.35 5.40 0.07
N CYS A 73 7.94 4.24 0.30
CA CYS A 73 7.26 3.00 -0.01
C CYS A 73 7.50 1.96 1.04
N ILE A 74 6.51 1.10 1.21
CA ILE A 74 6.63 -0.06 2.09
C ILE A 74 6.18 -1.28 1.31
N THR A 75 6.68 -2.42 1.70
CA THR A 75 6.26 -3.67 1.10
C THR A 75 5.24 -4.32 2.01
N TYR A 76 4.15 -4.78 1.43
CA TYR A 76 3.08 -5.40 2.18
C TYR A 76 2.84 -6.80 1.69
N GLY A 77 2.64 -7.75 2.61
CA GLY A 77 2.29 -9.11 2.25
C GLY A 77 3.13 -10.13 2.96
N ARG A 78 2.78 -11.42 2.75
CA ARG A 78 3.43 -12.37 3.44
C ARG A 78 4.35 -13.00 2.62
N SER A 79 5.44 -13.27 2.88
CA SER A 79 6.33 -13.76 2.01
C SER A 79 6.46 -15.16 1.90
N ARG A 80 6.20 -15.92 2.82
CA ARG A 80 6.41 -17.18 2.75
C ARG A 80 5.67 -17.89 1.83
N HIS A 81 4.59 -17.92 1.75
CA HIS A 81 3.84 -18.64 0.91
C HIS A 81 3.33 -17.93 -0.12
N ARG A 82 3.05 -17.07 -0.19
CA ARG A 82 2.45 -16.53 -1.06
C ARG A 82 2.10 -15.69 -1.33
N MET A 83 2.03 -15.10 -1.71
CA MET A 83 1.55 -14.64 -2.23
C MET A 83 1.24 -13.49 -2.54
N LEU A 84 0.70 -12.69 -2.17
CA LEU A 84 0.33 -11.49 -2.42
C LEU A 84 1.26 -10.54 -1.91
N ASN A 85 2.21 -10.02 -2.58
CA ASN A 85 3.09 -8.94 -2.15
C ASN A 85 2.78 -7.72 -2.95
N TYR A 86 2.72 -6.59 -2.26
CA TYR A 86 2.44 -5.31 -2.89
C TYR A 86 3.43 -4.28 -2.40
N ILE A 87 3.65 -3.26 -3.22
CA ILE A 87 4.44 -2.11 -2.80
C ILE A 87 3.47 -0.96 -2.70
N ILE A 88 3.48 -0.27 -1.56
CA ILE A 88 2.57 0.81 -1.29
C ILE A 88 3.36 2.10 -1.24
N PHE A 89 2.95 3.09 -2.02
CA PHE A 89 3.64 4.37 -2.11
C PHE A 89 2.82 5.43 -1.40
N TYR A 90 3.48 6.25 -0.61
CA TYR A 90 2.77 7.26 0.17
C TYR A 90 3.66 8.48 0.38
N GLU A 91 3.06 9.57 0.76
CA GLU A 91 3.79 10.76 1.13
C GLU A 91 3.36 11.20 2.51
N VAL A 92 4.24 11.90 3.21
CA VAL A 92 4.00 12.34 4.57
C VAL A 92 3.98 13.84 4.61
N ASP A 93 2.92 14.42 5.13
CA ASP A 93 2.84 15.86 5.36
C ASP A 93 3.07 16.06 6.85
N ASP A 94 4.29 16.47 7.18
CA ASP A 94 4.67 16.58 8.56
C ASP A 94 4.03 17.77 9.25
N VAL A 95 3.65 18.78 8.51
CA VAL A 95 3.01 19.94 9.10
C VAL A 95 1.58 19.64 9.48
N LEU A 96 0.84 19.01 8.59
CA LEU A 96 -0.54 18.70 8.86
C LEU A 96 -0.71 17.35 9.56
N LYS A 97 0.36 16.61 9.72
CA LYS A 97 0.31 15.28 10.32
C LYS A 97 -0.62 14.37 9.55
N GLU A 98 -0.44 14.37 8.24
CA GLU A 98 -1.26 13.56 7.36
C GLU A 98 -0.41 12.70 6.46
N ILE A 99 -0.94 11.57 6.08
CA ILE A 99 -0.28 10.69 5.14
C ILE A 99 -1.24 10.47 4.01
N ASN A 100 -0.75 10.63 2.77
CA ASN A 100 -1.56 10.36 1.60
C ASN A 100 -1.01 9.11 0.94
N VAL A 101 -1.80 8.06 0.92
CA VAL A 101 -1.38 6.80 0.29
C VAL A 101 -1.71 6.91 -1.18
N ILE A 102 -0.68 6.96 -2.00
CA ILE A 102 -0.82 7.33 -3.39
C ILE A 102 -1.10 6.15 -4.30
N ASN A 103 -0.47 5.03 -4.06
CA ASN A 103 -0.64 3.94 -5.01
C ASN A 103 -0.29 2.61 -4.38
N ILE A 104 -0.72 1.53 -5.02
CA ILE A 104 -0.40 0.20 -4.60
C ILE A 104 -0.18 -0.61 -5.86
N LEU A 105 0.94 -1.30 -5.93
CA LEU A 105 1.29 -2.07 -7.12
C LEU A 105 1.74 -3.46 -6.72
N PRO A 106 1.49 -4.46 -7.55
CA PRO A 106 2.02 -5.79 -7.27
C PRO A 106 3.53 -5.77 -7.27
N ALA A 107 4.08 -6.40 -6.28
CA ALA A 107 5.53 -6.36 -6.14
C ALA A 107 6.23 -7.23 -7.13
N ARG A 108 5.54 -8.35 -7.55
CA ARG A 108 6.14 -9.20 -8.40
C ARG A 108 6.26 -8.79 -9.68
N SER A 109 6.03 -7.97 -10.09
CA SER A 109 6.00 -7.69 -11.33
C SER A 109 7.23 -7.69 -11.90
N LYS A 110 7.47 -7.63 -12.28
CA LYS A 110 8.31 -7.63 -12.99
C LYS A 110 9.44 -7.54 -12.84
N ARG A 111 9.66 -7.11 -12.36
CA ARG A 111 10.72 -6.99 -12.19
C ARG A 111 11.36 -7.99 -12.19
N SER A 112 10.87 -8.53 -11.67
CA SER A 112 11.47 -9.51 -11.42
C SER A 112 11.96 -10.07 -12.55
N ARG A 113 11.49 -10.17 -13.34
CA ARG A 113 11.85 -10.77 -14.32
C ARG A 113 12.65 -10.07 -15.06
N ILE A 114 13.05 -9.31 -14.87
CA ILE A 114 13.68 -8.68 -15.66
C ILE A 114 14.96 -8.83 -15.55
N ARG A 115 15.38 -9.17 -15.42
CA ARG A 115 16.31 -9.37 -15.38
C ARG A 115 16.81 -9.30 -15.77
#